data_1025f28bbe38d14c6e1f658d3a6ec9d7
#
_entry.id   1025f28bbe38d14c6e1f658d3a6ec9d7
#
_cell.length_a   1.000
_cell.length_b   1.000
_cell.length_c   1.000
_cell.angle_alpha   90.00
_cell.angle_beta   90.00
_cell.angle_gamma   90.00
#
_symmetry.space_group_name_H-M   'P 1'
#
loop_
_entity.id
_entity.type
_entity.pdbx_description
1 polymer ?
#
loop_
_entity_poly.entity_id
_entity_poly.type
_entity_poly.pdbx_seq_one_letter_code
_entity_poly.pdbx_strand_id
1 'polypeptide(L)'
;FGFSALGGRFRGHIDGCLVGGPVPIDFPALWENKALGAASWKEIVKKGVVLARPIYAAQIALYQAYLDLPNPALFTALNRDTFELHCELVPFDGALSHRASDRAVLIVRASDGQELLPRAAADRSSAVCRGGRTGGEWHAPCAWQDRCWRAVQ
;
A
#
# COMPACT_ATOMS: atom_id res chain seq x y z
N PHE A 1 -9.02 5.50 13.98
CA PHE A 1 -8.30 6.67 13.45
C PHE A 1 -8.15 6.54 11.94
N GLY A 2 -8.28 7.67 11.22
CA GLY A 2 -8.12 7.66 9.78
C GLY A 2 -8.23 9.07 9.19
N PHE A 3 -8.05 9.18 7.90
CA PHE A 3 -8.23 10.43 7.16
C PHE A 3 -9.32 10.32 6.11
N SER A 4 -9.85 11.46 5.69
CA SER A 4 -10.79 11.59 4.60
C SER A 4 -10.46 12.85 3.80
N ALA A 5 -10.22 12.70 2.50
CA ALA A 5 -9.85 13.76 1.58
C ALA A 5 -10.66 13.66 0.28
N LEU A 6 -10.56 14.66 -0.59
CA LEU A 6 -11.22 14.72 -1.89
C LEU A 6 -12.76 14.46 -1.81
N GLY A 7 -13.43 15.15 -0.88
CA GLY A 7 -14.86 14.98 -0.68
C GLY A 7 -15.25 13.59 -0.16
N GLY A 8 -14.37 12.94 0.59
CA GLY A 8 -14.60 11.60 1.12
C GLY A 8 -14.34 10.45 0.15
N ARG A 9 -13.82 10.73 -1.04
CA ARG A 9 -13.51 9.72 -2.07
C ARG A 9 -12.13 9.08 -1.88
N PHE A 10 -11.26 9.74 -1.13
CA PHE A 10 -9.96 9.20 -0.74
C PHE A 10 -9.91 9.10 0.79
N ARG A 11 -9.91 7.88 1.29
CA ARG A 11 -9.98 7.60 2.73
C ARG A 11 -8.97 6.53 3.11
N GLY A 12 -8.51 6.59 4.35
CA GLY A 12 -7.67 5.55 4.94
C GLY A 12 -7.94 5.42 6.43
N HIS A 13 -7.79 4.21 6.95
CA HIS A 13 -7.84 3.89 8.38
C HIS A 13 -6.53 3.22 8.76
N ILE A 14 -5.93 3.68 9.84
CA ILE A 14 -4.71 3.09 10.39
C ILE A 14 -5.07 1.99 11.39
N ASP A 15 -4.18 1.02 11.55
CA ASP A 15 -4.35 -0.03 12.54
C ASP A 15 -4.14 0.53 13.96
N GLY A 16 -3.25 1.52 14.12
CA GLY A 16 -3.07 2.20 15.39
C GLY A 16 -2.14 3.42 15.32
N CYS A 17 -2.17 4.18 16.42
CA CYS A 17 -1.22 5.25 16.69
C CYS A 17 -0.58 4.96 18.06
N LEU A 18 0.73 4.81 18.08
CA LEU A 18 1.49 4.61 19.31
C LEU A 18 1.80 5.96 19.92
N VAL A 19 1.39 6.17 21.16
CA VAL A 19 1.58 7.42 21.90
C VAL A 19 2.59 7.30 23.05
N GLY A 20 3.16 6.12 23.23
CA GLY A 20 4.16 5.81 24.23
C GLY A 20 4.43 4.30 24.28
N GLY A 21 5.52 3.90 24.94
CA GLY A 21 5.86 2.49 25.09
C GLY A 21 7.35 2.28 25.43
N PRO A 22 7.74 1.04 25.72
CA PRO A 22 9.12 0.70 26.07
C PRO A 22 10.06 0.56 24.85
N VAL A 23 9.58 0.88 23.65
CA VAL A 23 10.36 0.79 22.41
C VAL A 23 11.09 2.10 22.13
N PRO A 24 12.33 2.07 21.61
CA PRO A 24 13.13 3.25 21.35
C PRO A 24 12.72 3.92 20.02
N ILE A 25 11.51 4.43 19.97
CA ILE A 25 10.97 5.18 18.83
C ILE A 25 10.43 6.53 19.30
N ASP A 26 10.38 7.51 18.41
CA ASP A 26 9.76 8.78 18.69
C ASP A 26 8.23 8.66 18.58
N PHE A 27 7.53 9.29 19.51
CA PHE A 27 6.07 9.30 19.57
C PHE A 27 5.50 10.68 19.24
N PRO A 28 4.27 10.79 18.68
CA PRO A 28 3.41 9.68 18.25
C PRO A 28 3.95 9.01 16.97
N ALA A 29 3.73 7.70 16.86
CA ALA A 29 4.14 6.93 15.70
C ALA A 29 2.97 6.12 15.09
N LEU A 30 2.91 6.05 13.77
CA LEU A 30 1.99 5.18 13.07
C LEU A 30 2.30 3.71 13.38
N TRP A 31 1.28 2.90 13.61
CA TRP A 31 1.38 1.46 13.62
C TRP A 31 0.56 0.86 12.48
N GLU A 32 1.20 0.02 11.67
CA GLU A 32 0.57 -0.74 10.59
C GLU A 32 0.91 -2.22 10.74
N ASN A 33 -0.11 -3.07 10.68
CA ASN A 33 0.04 -4.52 10.86
C ASN A 33 -0.47 -5.30 9.66
N LYS A 34 0.24 -6.37 9.29
CA LYS A 34 -0.17 -7.27 8.22
C LYS A 34 -0.07 -8.73 8.67
N ALA A 35 -1.15 -9.49 8.45
CA ALA A 35 -1.14 -10.95 8.58
C ALA A 35 -0.90 -11.59 7.22
N LEU A 36 0.25 -12.26 7.05
CA LEU A 36 0.75 -12.75 5.77
C LEU A 36 0.97 -14.27 5.77
N GLY A 37 0.85 -14.89 4.61
CA GLY A 37 1.32 -16.26 4.43
C GLY A 37 2.86 -16.33 4.44
N ALA A 38 3.41 -17.51 4.75
CA ALA A 38 4.84 -17.73 4.98
C ALA A 38 5.75 -17.20 3.86
N ALA A 39 5.38 -17.33 2.59
CA ALA A 39 6.20 -16.87 1.48
C ALA A 39 6.33 -15.34 1.45
N SER A 40 5.21 -14.61 1.59
CA SER A 40 5.19 -13.15 1.63
C SER A 40 5.89 -12.61 2.88
N TRP A 41 5.70 -13.27 4.02
CA TRP A 41 6.35 -12.91 5.27
C TRP A 41 7.88 -13.05 5.18
N LYS A 42 8.39 -14.19 4.69
CA LYS A 42 9.82 -14.42 4.48
C LYS A 42 10.44 -13.39 3.53
N GLU A 43 9.72 -12.97 2.51
CA GLU A 43 10.21 -11.95 1.59
C GLU A 43 10.38 -10.59 2.29
N ILE A 44 9.42 -10.19 3.13
CA ILE A 44 9.50 -8.95 3.92
C ILE A 44 10.67 -9.03 4.92
N VAL A 45 10.78 -10.12 5.66
CA VAL A 45 11.91 -10.33 6.59
C VAL A 45 13.26 -10.19 5.90
N LYS A 46 13.38 -10.71 4.66
CA LYS A 46 14.62 -10.68 3.90
C LYS A 46 14.97 -9.33 3.28
N LYS A 47 13.98 -8.57 2.80
CA LYS A 47 14.19 -7.37 1.97
C LYS A 47 13.74 -6.06 2.64
N GLY A 48 13.01 -6.15 3.75
CA GLY A 48 12.24 -5.03 4.31
C GLY A 48 10.95 -4.77 3.55
N VAL A 49 9.97 -4.14 4.21
CA VAL A 49 8.64 -3.88 3.66
C VAL A 49 8.70 -2.97 2.43
N VAL A 50 9.57 -1.97 2.43
CA VAL A 50 9.69 -0.98 1.34
C VAL A 50 10.03 -1.64 0.01
N LEU A 51 10.96 -2.58 0.01
CA LEU A 51 11.39 -3.29 -1.21
C LEU A 51 10.49 -4.49 -1.53
N ALA A 52 10.03 -5.21 -0.51
CA ALA A 52 9.22 -6.40 -0.71
C ALA A 52 7.78 -6.08 -1.11
N ARG A 53 7.23 -4.98 -0.60
CA ARG A 53 5.83 -4.59 -0.78
C ARG A 53 5.69 -3.07 -0.94
N PRO A 54 6.06 -2.49 -2.09
CA PRO A 54 5.99 -1.04 -2.32
C PRO A 54 4.60 -0.44 -2.07
N ILE A 55 3.53 -1.23 -2.23
CA ILE A 55 2.16 -0.79 -1.96
C ILE A 55 1.94 -0.53 -0.46
N TYR A 56 2.55 -1.32 0.44
CA TYR A 56 2.46 -1.08 1.88
C TYR A 56 3.30 0.13 2.28
N ALA A 57 4.47 0.31 1.67
CA ALA A 57 5.27 1.50 1.85
C ALA A 57 4.51 2.77 1.45
N ALA A 58 3.82 2.75 0.31
CA ALA A 58 2.99 3.87 -0.13
C ALA A 58 1.80 4.12 0.82
N GLN A 59 1.16 3.08 1.34
CA GLN A 59 0.10 3.17 2.33
C GLN A 59 0.60 3.85 3.61
N ILE A 60 1.74 3.40 4.14
CA ILE A 60 2.38 3.95 5.34
C ILE A 60 2.72 5.43 5.12
N ALA A 61 3.37 5.77 4.01
CA ALA A 61 3.75 7.15 3.70
C ALA A 61 2.53 8.09 3.57
N LEU A 62 1.43 7.61 2.96
CA LEU A 62 0.17 8.36 2.90
C LEU A 62 -0.42 8.59 4.29
N TYR A 63 -0.46 7.55 5.13
CA TYR A 63 -0.99 7.67 6.48
C TYR A 63 -0.17 8.64 7.32
N GLN A 64 1.16 8.55 7.27
CA GLN A 64 2.04 9.49 7.95
C GLN A 64 1.79 10.94 7.52
N ALA A 65 1.66 11.18 6.20
CA ALA A 65 1.40 12.52 5.67
C ALA A 65 0.01 13.07 6.04
N TYR A 66 -1.05 12.27 5.84
CA TYR A 66 -2.43 12.75 6.05
C TYR A 66 -2.83 12.85 7.52
N LEU A 67 -2.13 12.18 8.42
CA LEU A 67 -2.39 12.21 9.86
C LEU A 67 -1.35 13.02 10.65
N ASP A 68 -0.40 13.65 9.95
CA ASP A 68 0.70 14.42 10.55
C ASP A 68 1.50 13.60 11.59
N LEU A 69 1.90 12.39 11.19
CA LEU A 69 2.69 11.45 11.97
C LEU A 69 4.08 11.25 11.34
N PRO A 70 4.98 12.24 11.39
CA PRO A 70 6.25 12.22 10.64
C PRO A 70 7.30 11.26 11.21
N ASN A 71 7.10 10.79 12.45
CA ASN A 71 8.02 9.84 13.08
C ASN A 71 8.01 8.50 12.35
N PRO A 72 9.10 7.71 12.41
CA PRO A 72 9.14 6.39 11.78
C PRO A 72 7.95 5.51 12.20
N ALA A 73 7.27 4.92 11.24
CA ALA A 73 6.15 4.03 11.50
C ALA A 73 6.65 2.67 12.01
N LEU A 74 5.96 2.09 12.98
CA LEU A 74 6.17 0.69 13.34
C LEU A 74 5.33 -0.19 12.40
N PHE A 75 6.01 -0.88 11.50
CA PHE A 75 5.39 -1.92 10.69
C PHE A 75 5.57 -3.27 11.35
N THR A 76 4.49 -4.03 11.47
CA THR A 76 4.51 -5.40 11.99
C THR A 76 3.93 -6.37 10.96
N ALA A 77 4.55 -7.54 10.83
CA ALA A 77 4.09 -8.59 9.94
C ALA A 77 3.99 -9.92 10.71
N LEU A 78 2.77 -10.44 10.86
CA LEU A 78 2.50 -11.74 11.46
C LEU A 78 2.50 -12.81 10.38
N ASN A 79 3.31 -13.85 10.55
CA ASN A 79 3.21 -15.07 9.77
C ASN A 79 2.01 -15.90 10.23
N ARG A 80 0.98 -16.03 9.39
CA ARG A 80 -0.25 -16.77 9.73
C ARG A 80 -0.02 -18.27 9.91
N ASP A 81 1.06 -18.81 9.34
CA ASP A 81 1.33 -20.23 9.35
C ASP A 81 2.15 -20.67 10.57
N THR A 82 3.02 -19.77 11.08
CA THR A 82 3.94 -20.07 12.19
C THR A 82 3.75 -19.17 13.41
N PHE A 83 2.94 -18.11 13.30
CA PHE A 83 2.74 -17.06 14.30
C PHE A 83 4.00 -16.26 14.66
N GLU A 84 5.05 -16.34 13.84
CA GLU A 84 6.22 -15.49 13.98
C GLU A 84 5.88 -14.04 13.66
N LEU A 85 6.39 -13.13 14.49
CA LEU A 85 6.21 -11.68 14.32
C LEU A 85 7.52 -11.06 13.84
N HIS A 86 7.43 -10.26 12.77
CA HIS A 86 8.49 -9.38 12.31
C HIS A 86 8.11 -7.94 12.59
N CYS A 87 9.07 -7.14 13.06
CA CYS A 87 8.90 -5.72 13.32
C CYS A 87 9.97 -4.92 12.56
N GLU A 88 9.56 -3.81 11.96
CA GLU A 88 10.42 -2.95 11.17
C GLU A 88 10.02 -1.49 11.38
N LEU A 89 11.00 -0.59 11.53
CA LEU A 89 10.76 0.85 11.53
C LEU A 89 10.87 1.39 10.11
N VAL A 90 9.82 2.02 9.65
CA VAL A 90 9.72 2.59 8.29
C VAL A 90 9.79 4.11 8.39
N PRO A 91 10.90 4.73 7.95
CA PRO A 91 11.01 6.18 7.90
C PRO A 91 9.95 6.81 7.00
N PHE A 92 9.54 8.04 7.30
CA PHE A 92 8.63 8.78 6.45
C PHE A 92 9.28 9.10 5.09
N ASP A 93 8.64 8.68 4.02
CA ASP A 93 9.01 9.03 2.64
C ASP A 93 8.01 10.04 2.06
N GLY A 94 8.35 11.34 2.20
CA GLY A 94 7.53 12.44 1.67
C GLY A 94 7.40 12.40 0.15
N ALA A 95 8.44 11.99 -0.58
CA ALA A 95 8.37 11.90 -2.04
C ALA A 95 7.41 10.79 -2.48
N LEU A 96 7.41 9.64 -1.79
CA LEU A 96 6.46 8.56 -2.05
C LEU A 96 5.02 8.98 -1.72
N SER A 97 4.80 9.68 -0.58
CA SER A 97 3.48 10.16 -0.20
C SER A 97 2.91 11.15 -1.22
N HIS A 98 3.73 12.07 -1.73
CA HIS A 98 3.34 13.00 -2.80
C HIS A 98 2.93 12.26 -4.07
N ARG A 99 3.77 11.36 -4.58
CA ARG A 99 3.45 10.56 -5.78
C ARG A 99 2.15 9.76 -5.62
N ALA A 100 1.94 9.15 -4.46
CA ALA A 100 0.74 8.36 -4.19
C ALA A 100 -0.51 9.25 -4.06
N SER A 101 -0.38 10.43 -3.43
CA SER A 101 -1.46 11.42 -3.33
C SER A 101 -1.83 11.99 -4.71
N ASP A 102 -0.85 12.39 -5.52
CA ASP A 102 -1.07 12.87 -6.88
C ASP A 102 -1.78 11.84 -7.74
N ARG A 103 -1.41 10.56 -7.58
CA ARG A 103 -2.10 9.45 -8.26
C ARG A 103 -3.57 9.34 -7.82
N ALA A 104 -3.87 9.50 -6.52
CA ALA A 104 -5.25 9.50 -6.02
C ALA A 104 -6.06 10.68 -6.58
N VAL A 105 -5.49 11.89 -6.60
CA VAL A 105 -6.11 13.08 -7.20
C VAL A 105 -6.40 12.86 -8.68
N LEU A 106 -5.44 12.32 -9.43
CA LEU A 106 -5.60 12.02 -10.85
C LEU A 106 -6.75 11.03 -11.10
N ILE A 107 -6.84 9.97 -10.30
CA ILE A 107 -7.91 8.96 -10.40
C ILE A 107 -9.28 9.59 -10.13
N VAL A 108 -9.38 10.43 -9.09
CA VAL A 108 -10.64 11.10 -8.73
C VAL A 108 -11.07 12.06 -9.85
N ARG A 109 -10.15 12.89 -10.37
CA ARG A 109 -10.44 13.82 -11.47
C ARG A 109 -10.86 13.10 -12.74
N ALA A 110 -10.16 12.05 -13.13
CA ALA A 110 -10.52 11.25 -14.30
C ALA A 110 -11.89 10.59 -14.15
N SER A 111 -12.22 10.11 -12.96
CA SER A 111 -13.54 9.57 -12.66
C SER A 111 -14.65 10.62 -12.77
N ASP A 112 -14.39 11.87 -12.35
CA ASP A 112 -15.36 12.97 -12.47
C ASP A 112 -15.51 13.41 -13.92
N GLY A 113 -14.41 13.46 -14.68
CA GLY A 113 -14.42 13.78 -16.11
C GLY A 113 -14.87 12.63 -17.01
N GLN A 114 -15.15 11.45 -16.45
CA GLN A 114 -15.41 10.22 -17.21
C GLN A 114 -14.28 9.86 -18.20
N GLU A 115 -13.06 10.25 -17.86
CA GLU A 115 -11.86 10.00 -18.65
C GLU A 115 -11.23 8.65 -18.33
N LEU A 116 -10.67 7.99 -19.33
CA LEU A 116 -9.88 6.79 -19.13
C LEU A 116 -8.43 7.16 -18.84
N LEU A 117 -7.94 6.74 -17.67
CA LEU A 117 -6.52 6.87 -17.34
C LEU A 117 -5.67 5.94 -18.20
N PRO A 118 -4.38 6.29 -18.44
CA PRO A 118 -3.43 5.39 -19.05
C PRO A 118 -3.40 4.05 -18.32
N ARG A 119 -3.23 2.97 -19.06
CA ARG A 119 -3.15 1.62 -18.49
C ARG A 119 -1.99 1.51 -17.50
N ALA A 120 -2.25 0.86 -16.39
CA ALA A 120 -1.21 0.57 -15.40
C ALA A 120 -0.22 -0.52 -15.87
N ALA A 121 -0.67 -1.39 -16.79
CA ALA A 121 0.12 -2.48 -17.36
C ALA A 121 0.67 -2.09 -18.73
N ALA A 122 1.93 -2.40 -18.99
CA ALA A 122 2.59 -2.14 -20.27
C ALA A 122 1.98 -2.99 -21.40
N ASP A 123 1.56 -4.21 -21.10
CA ASP A 123 0.96 -5.13 -22.05
C ASP A 123 -0.09 -6.04 -21.40
N ARG A 124 -0.90 -6.71 -22.22
CA ARG A 124 -1.96 -7.63 -21.78
C ARG A 124 -1.40 -8.88 -21.08
N SER A 125 -0.14 -9.19 -21.30
CA SER A 125 0.51 -10.37 -20.71
C SER A 125 0.95 -10.17 -19.27
N SER A 126 0.91 -8.93 -18.75
CA SER A 126 1.34 -8.62 -17.38
C SER A 126 0.49 -9.37 -16.34
N ALA A 127 1.10 -9.72 -15.22
CA ALA A 127 0.41 -10.38 -14.10
C ALA A 127 -0.76 -9.54 -13.54
N VAL A 128 -0.69 -8.21 -13.66
CA VAL A 128 -1.77 -7.28 -13.27
C VAL A 128 -3.04 -7.53 -14.08
N CYS A 129 -2.91 -7.88 -15.37
CA CYS A 129 -4.05 -8.12 -16.25
C CYS A 129 -4.55 -9.56 -16.20
N ARG A 130 -3.64 -10.54 -16.27
CA ARG A 130 -4.00 -11.95 -16.39
C ARG A 130 -4.38 -12.62 -15.07
N GLY A 131 -3.99 -12.02 -13.95
CA GLY A 131 -4.00 -12.74 -12.69
C GLY A 131 -2.92 -13.82 -12.63
N GLY A 132 -2.96 -14.65 -11.62
CA GLY A 132 -2.00 -15.72 -11.40
C GLY A 132 -1.22 -15.51 -10.09
N ARG A 133 -0.15 -16.27 -9.90
CA ARG A 133 0.69 -16.17 -8.70
C ARG A 133 1.74 -15.10 -8.86
N THR A 134 1.72 -14.11 -7.94
CA THR A 134 2.77 -13.11 -7.82
C THR A 134 3.17 -13.01 -6.35
N GLY A 135 4.46 -13.19 -6.05
CA GLY A 135 4.94 -13.19 -4.66
C GLY A 135 4.34 -14.30 -3.78
N GLY A 136 3.93 -15.43 -4.39
CA GLY A 136 3.32 -16.55 -3.67
C GLY A 136 1.81 -16.45 -3.44
N GLU A 137 1.20 -15.30 -3.73
CA GLU A 137 -0.24 -15.10 -3.62
C GLU A 137 -0.95 -15.25 -4.96
N TRP A 138 -2.17 -15.80 -4.92
CA TRP A 138 -3.02 -15.90 -6.09
C TRP A 138 -3.81 -14.61 -6.28
N HIS A 139 -3.68 -14.03 -7.46
CA HIS A 139 -4.45 -12.85 -7.88
C HIS A 139 -5.45 -13.26 -8.95
N ALA A 140 -6.71 -12.88 -8.77
CA ALA A 140 -7.71 -13.05 -9.79
C ALA A 140 -7.38 -12.22 -11.04
N PRO A 141 -7.78 -12.64 -12.24
CA PRO A 141 -7.71 -11.80 -13.44
C PRO A 141 -8.40 -10.46 -13.21
N CYS A 142 -7.85 -9.39 -13.77
CA CYS A 142 -8.47 -8.08 -13.67
C CYS A 142 -9.86 -8.10 -14.34
N ALA A 143 -10.92 -7.79 -13.58
CA ALA A 143 -12.29 -7.76 -14.09
C ALA A 143 -12.50 -6.80 -15.28
N TRP A 144 -11.59 -5.84 -15.46
CA TRP A 144 -11.62 -4.86 -16.54
C TRP A 144 -10.68 -5.19 -17.69
N GLN A 145 -10.04 -6.37 -17.68
CA GLN A 145 -9.05 -6.76 -18.70
C GLN A 145 -9.57 -6.55 -20.12
N ASP A 146 -10.74 -7.06 -20.41
CA ASP A 146 -11.33 -6.97 -21.75
C ASP A 146 -11.65 -5.53 -22.15
N ARG A 147 -12.15 -4.71 -21.23
CA ARG A 147 -12.41 -3.29 -21.48
C ARG A 147 -11.13 -2.51 -21.78
N CYS A 148 -10.07 -2.74 -20.99
CA CYS A 148 -8.79 -2.07 -21.17
C CYS A 148 -8.15 -2.37 -22.53
N TRP A 149 -8.41 -3.54 -23.14
CA TRP A 149 -7.73 -3.98 -24.34
C TRP A 149 -8.60 -4.01 -25.61
N ARG A 150 -9.93 -3.81 -25.47
CA ARG A 150 -10.83 -3.65 -26.65
C ARG A 150 -10.82 -2.24 -27.23
N ALA A 151 -10.39 -1.25 -26.49
CA ALA A 151 -10.41 0.16 -26.90
C ALA A 151 -9.25 0.58 -27.83
N VAL A 152 -8.57 -0.38 -28.46
CA VAL A 152 -7.44 -0.16 -29.41
C VAL A 152 -7.70 -1.00 -30.66
N GLN A 153 -8.81 -0.73 -31.32
CA GLN A 153 -9.03 -1.07 -32.74
C GLN A 153 -9.35 0.20 -33.49
#